data_202ef98f405f6a44e60f13a9a428ea4b
#
_entry.id   202ef98f405f6a44e60f13a9a428ea4b
#
_cell.length_a   1.000
_cell.length_b   1.000
_cell.length_c   1.000
_cell.angle_alpha   90.00
_cell.angle_beta   90.00
_cell.angle_gamma   90.00
#
_symmetry.space_group_name_H-M   'P 1'
#
loop_
_entity.id
_entity.type
_entity.pdbx_description
1 polymer ?
#
loop_
_entity_poly.entity_id
_entity_poly.type
_entity_poly.pdbx_seq_one_letter_code
_entity_poly.pdbx_strand_id
1 'polypeptide(L)'
;SGSFVLYDIAEDTWSIYNLDQAVTRIAPNSTYKPYCALFGLDQQIITIDNSKLEWNHESYPFSNWEADQTLSSAMKYSVNWYFDTILSSLSTEMQSNYLRLLQYGNQSPKDTSSIFGMETSLKISPVEQVLLLTRLYKNELPFSTDQMNAVKNSLYITSSTHGKLYGKTGTGRIDEKDTNGWFIGYVISDTNTYIFATNIQ
;
A
#
# COMPACT_ATOMS: atom_id res chain seq x y z
N SER A 1 -11.13 -13.23 -13.55
CA SER A 1 -9.78 -13.81 -13.62
C SER A 1 -8.91 -13.31 -12.46
N GLY A 2 -7.72 -13.89 -12.24
CA GLY A 2 -6.86 -13.48 -11.14
C GLY A 2 -5.43 -13.95 -11.33
N SER A 3 -4.51 -13.38 -10.54
CA SER A 3 -3.12 -13.80 -10.41
C SER A 3 -2.71 -13.88 -8.95
N PHE A 4 -1.72 -14.71 -8.69
CA PHE A 4 -1.06 -14.80 -7.39
C PHE A 4 0.45 -14.90 -7.59
N VAL A 5 1.19 -14.08 -6.83
CA VAL A 5 2.65 -14.04 -6.84
C VAL A 5 3.13 -14.25 -5.42
N LEU A 6 4.02 -15.19 -5.22
CA LEU A 6 4.68 -15.49 -3.94
C LEU A 6 6.19 -15.47 -4.14
N TYR A 7 6.89 -14.78 -3.26
CA TYR A 7 8.34 -14.80 -3.16
C TYR A 7 8.76 -15.38 -1.81
N ASP A 8 9.50 -16.46 -1.86
CA ASP A 8 10.13 -17.11 -0.72
C ASP A 8 11.52 -16.49 -0.49
N ILE A 9 11.68 -15.76 0.61
CA ILE A 9 12.93 -15.03 0.87
C ILE A 9 14.08 -15.97 1.17
N ALA A 10 13.85 -17.06 1.93
CA ALA A 10 14.92 -17.98 2.33
C ALA A 10 15.48 -18.77 1.15
N GLU A 11 14.59 -19.22 0.25
CA GLU A 11 14.98 -20.04 -0.90
C GLU A 11 15.26 -19.19 -2.16
N ASP A 12 15.02 -17.88 -2.13
CA ASP A 12 15.11 -16.98 -3.28
C ASP A 12 14.32 -17.50 -4.50
N THR A 13 13.10 -17.98 -4.26
CA THR A 13 12.27 -18.60 -5.29
C THR A 13 10.93 -17.88 -5.45
N TRP A 14 10.40 -17.91 -6.68
CA TRP A 14 9.14 -17.32 -7.05
C TRP A 14 8.13 -18.39 -7.46
N SER A 15 6.90 -18.27 -6.95
CA SER A 15 5.76 -19.04 -7.40
C SER A 15 4.72 -18.09 -7.98
N ILE A 16 4.37 -18.27 -9.26
CA ILE A 16 3.48 -17.35 -9.98
C ILE A 16 2.35 -18.15 -10.61
N TYR A 17 1.11 -17.78 -10.27
CA TYR A 17 -0.08 -18.24 -10.97
C TYR A 17 -0.56 -17.15 -11.93
N ASN A 18 -0.83 -17.51 -13.19
CA ASN A 18 -1.27 -16.62 -14.28
C ASN A 18 -0.25 -15.48 -14.53
N LEU A 19 0.86 -15.87 -15.15
CA LEU A 19 2.00 -14.96 -15.41
C LEU A 19 1.60 -13.72 -16.20
N ASP A 20 0.76 -13.86 -17.21
CA ASP A 20 0.34 -12.72 -18.05
C ASP A 20 -0.34 -11.63 -17.23
N GLN A 21 -1.22 -12.02 -16.31
CA GLN A 21 -1.86 -11.08 -15.39
C GLN A 21 -0.91 -10.60 -14.29
N ALA A 22 -0.01 -11.47 -13.83
CA ALA A 22 0.96 -11.12 -12.79
C ALA A 22 1.96 -10.03 -13.23
N VAL A 23 2.22 -9.88 -14.52
CA VAL A 23 3.09 -8.83 -15.08
C VAL A 23 2.30 -7.66 -15.69
N THR A 24 0.99 -7.74 -15.73
CA THR A 24 0.13 -6.67 -16.25
C THR A 24 -0.08 -5.59 -15.18
N ARG A 25 0.17 -4.34 -15.54
CA ARG A 25 0.00 -3.18 -14.65
C ARG A 25 -1.46 -2.72 -14.61
N ILE A 26 -1.99 -2.57 -13.41
CA ILE A 26 -3.36 -2.08 -13.13
C ILE A 26 -3.34 -1.08 -11.99
N ALA A 27 -4.46 -0.38 -11.76
CA ALA A 27 -4.58 0.60 -10.68
C ALA A 27 -4.30 -0.04 -9.32
N PRO A 28 -3.43 0.55 -8.48
CA PRO A 28 -3.06 -0.01 -7.17
C PRO A 28 -4.16 0.14 -6.12
N ASN A 29 -5.05 1.09 -6.28
CA ASN A 29 -6.08 1.45 -5.30
C ASN A 29 -5.45 1.63 -3.90
N SER A 30 -6.07 1.10 -2.85
CA SER A 30 -5.59 1.25 -1.47
C SER A 30 -4.25 0.55 -1.18
N THR A 31 -3.71 -0.26 -2.07
CA THR A 31 -2.37 -0.82 -1.89
C THR A 31 -1.25 0.20 -2.08
N TYR A 32 -1.56 1.41 -2.54
CA TYR A 32 -0.63 2.54 -2.59
C TYR A 32 -0.44 3.23 -1.23
N LYS A 33 -1.37 3.08 -0.29
CA LYS A 33 -1.37 3.77 1.02
C LYS A 33 -0.10 3.56 1.86
N PRO A 34 0.53 2.38 1.92
CA PRO A 34 1.79 2.21 2.63
C PRO A 34 2.89 3.17 2.16
N TYR A 35 2.95 3.43 0.86
CA TYR A 35 3.95 4.34 0.27
C TYR A 35 3.57 5.80 0.49
N CYS A 36 2.28 6.14 0.43
CA CYS A 36 1.80 7.48 0.84
C CYS A 36 2.17 7.79 2.29
N ALA A 37 2.10 6.80 3.18
CA ALA A 37 2.52 6.94 4.57
C ALA A 37 4.02 7.25 4.69
N LEU A 38 4.87 6.58 3.91
CA LEU A 38 6.31 6.89 3.85
C LEU A 38 6.56 8.34 3.43
N PHE A 39 5.83 8.83 2.41
CA PHE A 39 5.96 10.23 1.97
C PHE A 39 5.54 11.21 3.06
N GLY A 40 4.43 10.90 3.76
CA GLY A 40 3.95 11.72 4.87
C GLY A 40 4.92 11.79 6.03
N LEU A 41 5.58 10.68 6.37
CA LEU A 41 6.62 10.62 7.40
C LEU A 41 7.90 11.35 6.97
N ASP A 42 8.32 11.18 5.73
CA ASP A 42 9.52 11.82 5.20
C ASP A 42 9.39 13.34 5.13
N GLN A 43 8.21 13.84 4.77
CA GLN A 43 7.90 15.27 4.70
C GLN A 43 7.38 15.86 6.03
N GLN A 44 7.37 15.06 7.11
CA GLN A 44 6.90 15.48 8.43
C GLN A 44 5.46 16.00 8.47
N ILE A 45 4.62 15.59 7.52
CA ILE A 45 3.16 15.83 7.55
C ILE A 45 2.53 15.03 8.68
N ILE A 46 3.03 13.84 8.92
CA ILE A 46 2.84 13.00 10.10
C ILE A 46 4.21 12.61 10.64
N THR A 47 4.30 12.30 11.93
CA THR A 47 5.55 11.83 12.54
C THR A 47 5.33 10.48 13.21
N ILE A 48 6.44 9.79 13.54
CA ILE A 48 6.38 8.50 14.24
C ILE A 48 5.70 8.67 15.61
N ASP A 49 6.04 9.75 16.33
CA ASP A 49 5.49 10.03 17.66
C ASP A 49 4.07 10.61 17.62
N ASN A 50 3.71 11.26 16.51
CA ASN A 50 2.38 11.84 16.31
C ASN A 50 1.95 11.72 14.85
N SER A 51 1.23 10.64 14.56
CA SER A 51 0.63 10.41 13.24
C SER A 51 -0.85 10.79 13.17
N LYS A 52 -1.37 11.49 14.21
CA LYS A 52 -2.77 11.87 14.28
C LYS A 52 -3.08 12.97 13.26
N LEU A 53 -4.14 12.77 12.47
CA LEU A 53 -4.83 13.80 11.70
C LEU A 53 -6.28 13.91 12.19
N GLU A 54 -6.76 15.14 12.34
CA GLU A 54 -8.10 15.42 12.81
C GLU A 54 -9.13 15.24 11.70
N TRP A 55 -10.27 14.64 12.05
CA TRP A 55 -11.41 14.50 11.15
C TRP A 55 -12.01 15.85 10.81
N ASN A 56 -12.29 16.06 9.53
CA ASN A 56 -12.84 17.32 8.98
C ASN A 56 -14.36 17.46 9.21
N HIS A 57 -14.99 16.54 9.96
CA HIS A 57 -16.44 16.48 10.23
C HIS A 57 -17.32 16.24 8.99
N GLU A 58 -16.72 15.84 7.85
CA GLU A 58 -17.50 15.37 6.70
C GLU A 58 -18.06 13.98 6.94
N SER A 59 -19.20 13.67 6.29
CA SER A 59 -19.80 12.34 6.34
C SER A 59 -19.16 11.41 5.32
N TYR A 60 -18.90 10.18 5.74
CA TYR A 60 -18.27 9.14 4.93
C TYR A 60 -19.10 7.86 4.88
N PRO A 61 -18.90 6.99 3.87
CA PRO A 61 -19.66 5.73 3.78
C PRO A 61 -19.44 4.75 4.95
N PHE A 62 -18.36 4.94 5.71
CA PHE A 62 -17.97 4.08 6.81
C PHE A 62 -17.85 4.89 8.11
N SER A 63 -18.57 4.51 9.15
CA SER A 63 -18.58 5.22 10.43
C SER A 63 -17.21 5.30 11.10
N ASN A 64 -16.33 4.31 10.87
CA ASN A 64 -14.97 4.32 11.39
C ASN A 64 -14.03 5.32 10.66
N TRP A 65 -14.50 5.97 9.58
CA TRP A 65 -13.81 7.08 8.95
C TRP A 65 -14.17 8.44 9.57
N GLU A 66 -15.27 8.51 10.31
CA GLU A 66 -15.82 9.72 10.93
C GLU A 66 -15.24 9.93 12.34
N ALA A 67 -13.92 9.92 12.44
CA ALA A 67 -13.15 10.15 13.66
C ALA A 67 -11.72 10.55 13.31
N ASP A 68 -11.02 11.16 14.25
CA ASP A 68 -9.58 11.39 14.16
C ASP A 68 -8.86 10.06 13.89
N GLN A 69 -7.85 10.10 13.03
CA GLN A 69 -7.11 8.92 12.61
C GLN A 69 -5.64 9.03 12.96
N THR A 70 -5.05 7.90 13.34
CA THR A 70 -3.61 7.68 13.35
C THR A 70 -3.19 6.87 12.13
N LEU A 71 -1.89 6.77 11.84
CA LEU A 71 -1.38 5.90 10.77
C LEU A 71 -1.91 4.46 10.91
N SER A 72 -1.91 3.93 12.12
CA SER A 72 -2.39 2.56 12.40
C SER A 72 -3.88 2.39 12.09
N SER A 73 -4.74 3.29 12.58
CA SER A 73 -6.18 3.20 12.34
C SER A 73 -6.54 3.49 10.87
N ALA A 74 -5.89 4.50 10.27
CA ALA A 74 -6.11 4.84 8.87
C ALA A 74 -5.72 3.70 7.91
N MET A 75 -4.63 3.00 8.19
CA MET A 75 -4.20 1.84 7.42
C MET A 75 -5.16 0.67 7.61
N LYS A 76 -5.54 0.37 8.86
CA LYS A 76 -6.47 -0.71 9.22
C LYS A 76 -7.83 -0.57 8.55
N TYR A 77 -8.41 0.63 8.60
CA TYR A 77 -9.73 0.92 8.05
C TYR A 77 -9.68 1.46 6.61
N SER A 78 -8.48 1.56 6.04
CA SER A 78 -8.26 2.05 4.66
C SER A 78 -8.85 3.45 4.43
N VAL A 79 -8.65 4.36 5.37
CA VAL A 79 -9.28 5.70 5.40
C VAL A 79 -8.73 6.58 4.29
N ASN A 80 -9.49 6.80 3.24
CA ASN A 80 -9.03 7.56 2.07
C ASN A 80 -8.63 8.99 2.42
N TRP A 81 -9.45 9.72 3.18
CA TRP A 81 -9.20 11.12 3.47
C TRP A 81 -7.87 11.36 4.21
N TYR A 82 -7.43 10.42 5.04
CA TYR A 82 -6.16 10.51 5.74
C TYR A 82 -4.97 10.54 4.76
N PHE A 83 -4.96 9.62 3.80
CA PHE A 83 -3.90 9.54 2.80
C PHE A 83 -4.03 10.59 1.71
N ASP A 84 -5.26 11.02 1.37
CA ASP A 84 -5.50 12.15 0.49
C ASP A 84 -4.97 13.47 1.09
N THR A 85 -5.09 13.67 2.41
CA THR A 85 -4.50 14.80 3.12
C THR A 85 -2.98 14.80 2.97
N ILE A 86 -2.33 13.66 3.14
CA ILE A 86 -0.88 13.53 2.91
C ILE A 86 -0.52 13.89 1.47
N LEU A 87 -1.16 13.25 0.49
CA LEU A 87 -0.84 13.47 -0.93
C LEU A 87 -1.13 14.90 -1.38
N SER A 88 -2.19 15.53 -0.88
CA SER A 88 -2.55 16.92 -1.20
C SER A 88 -1.54 17.93 -0.66
N SER A 89 -0.80 17.55 0.39
CA SER A 89 0.28 18.38 0.95
C SER A 89 1.58 18.31 0.13
N LEU A 90 1.65 17.42 -0.87
CA LEU A 90 2.81 17.24 -1.73
C LEU A 90 2.55 17.86 -3.10
N SER A 91 3.54 18.58 -3.65
CA SER A 91 3.49 19.01 -5.04
C SER A 91 3.52 17.79 -5.99
N THR A 92 3.00 17.98 -7.22
CA THR A 92 3.07 16.94 -8.26
C THR A 92 4.52 16.52 -8.54
N GLU A 93 5.46 17.47 -8.48
CA GLU A 93 6.88 17.18 -8.66
C GLU A 93 7.43 16.28 -7.54
N MET A 94 7.08 16.56 -6.28
CA MET A 94 7.48 15.71 -5.15
C MET A 94 6.90 14.30 -5.28
N GLN A 95 5.62 14.18 -5.64
CA GLN A 95 5.00 12.87 -5.89
C GLN A 95 5.71 12.11 -7.01
N SER A 96 6.02 12.77 -8.13
CA SER A 96 6.77 12.19 -9.24
C SER A 96 8.18 11.74 -8.83
N ASN A 97 8.86 12.51 -7.98
CA ASN A 97 10.18 12.17 -7.45
C ASN A 97 10.12 10.90 -6.59
N TYR A 98 9.14 10.80 -5.69
CA TYR A 98 8.94 9.59 -4.88
C TYR A 98 8.63 8.35 -5.73
N LEU A 99 7.75 8.46 -6.71
CA LEU A 99 7.42 7.35 -7.60
C LEU A 99 8.65 6.84 -8.37
N ARG A 100 9.54 7.75 -8.81
CA ARG A 100 10.83 7.39 -9.43
C ARG A 100 11.79 6.71 -8.45
N LEU A 101 11.95 7.26 -7.25
CA LEU A 101 12.82 6.70 -6.22
C LEU A 101 12.40 5.28 -5.82
N LEU A 102 11.10 5.05 -5.73
CA LEU A 102 10.53 3.73 -5.46
C LEU A 102 10.58 2.81 -6.68
N GLN A 103 10.68 3.34 -7.90
CA GLN A 103 10.42 2.61 -9.15
C GLN A 103 9.00 2.02 -9.16
N TYR A 104 8.03 2.81 -8.69
CA TYR A 104 6.64 2.38 -8.52
C TYR A 104 5.93 2.22 -9.86
N GLY A 105 5.78 0.99 -10.33
CA GLY A 105 5.02 0.67 -11.54
C GLY A 105 5.36 1.53 -12.75
N ASN A 106 4.36 2.19 -13.34
CA ASN A 106 4.55 3.10 -14.46
C ASN A 106 5.02 4.51 -14.07
N GLN A 107 5.19 4.77 -12.77
CA GLN A 107 5.67 6.05 -12.21
C GLN A 107 4.83 7.27 -12.63
N SER A 108 3.60 7.06 -13.09
CA SER A 108 2.69 8.14 -13.45
C SER A 108 2.13 8.81 -12.19
N PRO A 109 2.33 10.11 -11.99
CA PRO A 109 1.79 10.78 -10.81
C PRO A 109 0.26 10.80 -10.86
N LYS A 110 -0.33 11.08 -9.70
CA LYS A 110 -1.78 11.22 -9.55
C LYS A 110 -2.32 12.34 -10.44
N ASP A 111 -3.35 12.03 -11.21
CA ASP A 111 -4.07 12.98 -12.08
C ASP A 111 -5.49 13.27 -11.61
N THR A 112 -5.95 12.64 -10.53
CA THR A 112 -7.31 12.79 -9.98
C THR A 112 -7.30 13.24 -8.52
N SER A 113 -8.43 13.69 -8.01
CA SER A 113 -8.58 14.12 -6.62
C SER A 113 -8.35 13.01 -5.60
N SER A 114 -8.64 11.77 -5.96
CA SER A 114 -8.30 10.58 -5.17
C SER A 114 -7.94 9.41 -6.07
N ILE A 115 -6.85 8.68 -5.72
CA ILE A 115 -6.46 7.46 -6.43
C ILE A 115 -7.01 6.20 -5.75
N PHE A 116 -7.68 6.36 -4.59
CA PHE A 116 -8.15 5.24 -3.79
C PHE A 116 -9.59 4.86 -4.18
N GLY A 117 -9.76 3.65 -4.71
CA GLY A 117 -11.06 3.13 -5.12
C GLY A 117 -11.54 3.56 -6.51
N MET A 118 -10.75 4.35 -7.25
CA MET A 118 -11.03 4.78 -8.62
C MET A 118 -9.92 4.34 -9.56
N GLU A 119 -10.23 4.20 -10.84
CA GLU A 119 -9.19 4.00 -11.85
C GLU A 119 -8.34 5.27 -11.99
N THR A 120 -7.03 5.09 -12.11
CA THR A 120 -6.04 6.17 -12.14
C THR A 120 -4.98 5.88 -13.19
N SER A 121 -4.23 6.93 -13.60
CA SER A 121 -3.05 6.78 -14.47
C SER A 121 -1.91 6.00 -13.80
N LEU A 122 -1.81 6.02 -12.46
CA LEU A 122 -0.82 5.24 -11.73
C LEU A 122 -1.18 3.76 -11.77
N LYS A 123 -0.25 2.93 -12.25
CA LYS A 123 -0.46 1.48 -12.41
C LYS A 123 0.78 0.70 -11.98
N ILE A 124 0.56 -0.47 -11.40
CA ILE A 124 1.60 -1.39 -10.93
C ILE A 124 1.14 -2.84 -11.15
N SER A 125 2.07 -3.74 -11.42
CA SER A 125 1.77 -5.17 -11.56
C SER A 125 1.93 -5.94 -10.24
N PRO A 126 1.31 -7.13 -10.10
CA PRO A 126 1.52 -7.99 -8.95
C PRO A 126 3.00 -8.34 -8.67
N VAL A 127 3.78 -8.60 -9.71
CA VAL A 127 5.24 -8.85 -9.56
C VAL A 127 5.94 -7.61 -9.02
N GLU A 128 5.65 -6.42 -9.55
CA GLU A 128 6.23 -5.16 -9.05
C GLU A 128 5.81 -4.86 -7.61
N GLN A 129 4.58 -5.20 -7.22
CA GLN A 129 4.12 -5.09 -5.82
C GLN A 129 4.98 -5.96 -4.88
N VAL A 130 5.26 -7.21 -5.26
CA VAL A 130 6.12 -8.12 -4.47
C VAL A 130 7.55 -7.59 -4.38
N LEU A 131 8.12 -7.13 -5.50
CA LEU A 131 9.47 -6.55 -5.51
C LEU A 131 9.58 -5.33 -4.59
N LEU A 132 8.62 -4.42 -4.67
CA LEU A 132 8.62 -3.21 -3.87
C LEU A 132 8.38 -3.50 -2.38
N LEU A 133 7.45 -4.40 -2.09
CA LEU A 133 7.15 -4.80 -0.72
C LEU A 133 8.33 -5.57 -0.08
N THR A 134 9.08 -6.33 -0.88
CA THR A 134 10.33 -6.98 -0.44
C THR A 134 11.37 -5.94 -0.02
N ARG A 135 11.53 -4.86 -0.79
CA ARG A 135 12.44 -3.75 -0.43
C ARG A 135 11.98 -3.03 0.84
N LEU A 136 10.67 -2.83 1.02
CA LEU A 136 10.14 -2.29 2.27
C LEU A 136 10.43 -3.22 3.45
N TYR A 137 10.15 -4.51 3.30
CA TYR A 137 10.40 -5.51 4.34
C TYR A 137 11.87 -5.54 4.77
N LYS A 138 12.79 -5.50 3.81
CA LYS A 138 14.25 -5.53 4.04
C LYS A 138 14.85 -4.18 4.45
N ASN A 139 14.05 -3.11 4.59
CA ASN A 139 14.52 -1.74 4.84
C ASN A 139 15.48 -1.21 3.75
N GLU A 140 15.21 -1.53 2.48
CA GLU A 140 16.02 -1.15 1.32
C GLU A 140 15.41 -0.01 0.50
N LEU A 141 14.33 0.61 0.98
CA LEU A 141 13.77 1.82 0.36
C LEU A 141 14.51 3.08 0.84
N PRO A 142 14.48 4.19 0.08
CA PRO A 142 15.22 5.41 0.41
C PRO A 142 14.53 6.25 1.50
N PHE A 143 14.22 5.62 2.63
CA PHE A 143 13.63 6.21 3.83
C PHE A 143 14.38 5.73 5.07
N SER A 144 14.19 6.38 6.21
CA SER A 144 14.81 5.90 7.44
C SER A 144 14.24 4.54 7.87
N THR A 145 15.03 3.75 8.57
CA THR A 145 14.59 2.47 9.12
C THR A 145 13.38 2.65 10.04
N ASP A 146 13.34 3.71 10.83
CA ASP A 146 12.22 3.99 11.74
C ASP A 146 10.94 4.32 10.97
N GLN A 147 11.01 5.09 9.87
CA GLN A 147 9.87 5.36 8.99
C GLN A 147 9.35 4.07 8.35
N MET A 148 10.23 3.24 7.81
CA MET A 148 9.85 1.95 7.22
C MET A 148 9.25 1.00 8.26
N ASN A 149 9.79 0.96 9.47
CA ASN A 149 9.24 0.16 10.57
C ASN A 149 7.86 0.66 11.01
N ALA A 150 7.65 1.97 11.10
CA ALA A 150 6.34 2.55 11.42
C ALA A 150 5.27 2.12 10.39
N VAL A 151 5.59 2.16 9.09
CA VAL A 151 4.69 1.71 8.03
C VAL A 151 4.47 0.20 8.10
N LYS A 152 5.51 -0.61 8.26
CA LYS A 152 5.36 -2.07 8.42
C LYS A 152 4.49 -2.44 9.61
N ASN A 153 4.66 -1.77 10.76
CA ASN A 153 3.81 -2.00 11.93
C ASN A 153 2.33 -1.67 11.65
N SER A 154 2.05 -0.63 10.86
CA SER A 154 0.68 -0.28 10.47
C SER A 154 -0.01 -1.31 9.56
N LEU A 155 0.77 -2.19 8.92
CA LEU A 155 0.28 -3.27 8.05
C LEU A 155 -0.09 -4.55 8.81
N TYR A 156 0.15 -4.62 10.12
CA TYR A 156 -0.16 -5.80 10.93
C TYR A 156 -1.65 -6.16 10.86
N ILE A 157 -1.95 -7.43 10.58
CA ILE A 157 -3.33 -7.95 10.48
C ILE A 157 -3.62 -8.89 11.64
N THR A 158 -2.82 -9.95 11.77
CA THR A 158 -3.05 -11.00 12.77
C THR A 158 -1.80 -11.85 13.00
N SER A 159 -1.83 -12.63 14.08
CA SER A 159 -0.81 -13.61 14.38
C SER A 159 -1.42 -14.93 14.83
N SER A 160 -0.67 -16.01 14.63
CA SER A 160 -0.97 -17.37 15.09
C SER A 160 0.28 -17.99 15.69
N THR A 161 0.19 -19.25 16.12
CA THR A 161 1.35 -20.03 16.54
C THR A 161 2.34 -20.30 15.39
N HIS A 162 1.95 -20.08 14.14
CA HIS A 162 2.78 -20.38 12.95
C HIS A 162 3.36 -19.12 12.28
N GLY A 163 2.99 -17.94 12.74
CA GLY A 163 3.54 -16.71 12.18
C GLY A 163 2.63 -15.51 12.30
N LYS A 164 3.10 -14.39 11.70
CA LYS A 164 2.42 -13.10 11.69
C LYS A 164 2.11 -12.69 10.25
N LEU A 165 0.91 -12.20 10.02
CA LEU A 165 0.44 -11.71 8.73
C LEU A 165 0.39 -10.18 8.76
N TYR A 166 1.00 -9.58 7.75
CA TYR A 166 0.98 -8.15 7.45
C TYR A 166 0.47 -7.95 6.03
N GLY A 167 -0.31 -6.93 5.79
CA GLY A 167 -0.77 -6.67 4.43
C GLY A 167 -1.74 -5.53 4.29
N LYS A 168 -2.11 -5.29 3.04
CA LYS A 168 -3.06 -4.25 2.64
C LYS A 168 -3.93 -4.75 1.50
N THR A 169 -5.23 -4.56 1.66
CA THR A 169 -6.21 -4.78 0.60
C THR A 169 -6.39 -3.52 -0.25
N GLY A 170 -6.89 -3.69 -1.46
CA GLY A 170 -7.33 -2.61 -2.32
C GLY A 170 -8.53 -3.05 -3.15
N THR A 171 -9.48 -2.15 -3.38
CA THR A 171 -10.63 -2.39 -4.24
C THR A 171 -10.76 -1.23 -5.21
N GLY A 172 -10.81 -1.52 -6.50
CA GLY A 172 -11.14 -0.57 -7.54
C GLY A 172 -12.64 -0.60 -7.80
N ARG A 173 -13.25 0.58 -7.87
CA ARG A 173 -14.69 0.71 -8.12
C ARG A 173 -14.95 1.79 -9.17
N ILE A 174 -15.69 1.42 -10.20
CA ILE A 174 -16.15 2.31 -11.28
C ILE A 174 -17.66 2.12 -11.44
N ASP A 175 -18.41 3.21 -11.47
CA ASP A 175 -19.87 3.19 -11.60
C ASP A 175 -20.56 2.22 -10.60
N GLU A 176 -20.15 2.32 -9.34
CA GLU A 176 -20.63 1.50 -8.21
C GLU A 176 -20.34 -0.02 -8.34
N LYS A 177 -19.55 -0.43 -9.32
CA LYS A 177 -19.13 -1.84 -9.50
C LYS A 177 -17.68 -2.02 -9.14
N ASP A 178 -17.38 -3.10 -8.42
CA ASP A 178 -16.01 -3.49 -8.13
C ASP A 178 -15.36 -4.00 -9.42
N THR A 179 -14.24 -3.41 -9.80
CA THR A 179 -13.54 -3.69 -11.06
C THR A 179 -12.30 -4.53 -10.86
N ASN A 180 -11.63 -4.36 -9.73
CA ASN A 180 -10.49 -5.20 -9.35
C ASN A 180 -10.34 -5.26 -7.83
N GLY A 181 -9.74 -6.32 -7.34
CA GLY A 181 -9.42 -6.51 -5.93
C GLY A 181 -7.94 -6.85 -5.76
N TRP A 182 -7.31 -6.27 -4.73
CA TRP A 182 -5.94 -6.53 -4.33
C TRP A 182 -5.84 -7.07 -2.92
N PHE A 183 -4.88 -7.96 -2.72
CA PHE A 183 -4.30 -8.20 -1.41
C PHE A 183 -2.80 -8.41 -1.57
N ILE A 184 -2.02 -7.52 -0.95
CA ILE A 184 -0.56 -7.59 -0.90
C ILE A 184 -0.11 -7.71 0.54
N GLY A 185 1.01 -8.39 0.79
CA GLY A 185 1.48 -8.53 2.14
C GLY A 185 2.66 -9.45 2.29
N TYR A 186 2.93 -9.81 3.53
CA TYR A 186 3.94 -10.81 3.86
C TYR A 186 3.56 -11.59 5.13
N VAL A 187 4.02 -12.82 5.18
CA VAL A 187 3.91 -13.70 6.34
C VAL A 187 5.30 -13.93 6.90
N ILE A 188 5.48 -13.62 8.18
CA ILE A 188 6.71 -13.93 8.93
C ILE A 188 6.44 -15.18 9.75
N SER A 189 7.10 -16.29 9.42
CA SER A 189 7.13 -17.52 10.24
C SER A 189 8.41 -17.58 11.08
N ASP A 190 8.55 -18.58 11.92
CA ASP A 190 9.74 -18.74 12.76
C ASP A 190 11.03 -18.94 11.94
N THR A 191 10.94 -19.46 10.72
CA THR A 191 12.09 -19.88 9.90
C THR A 191 12.21 -19.11 8.59
N ASN A 192 11.15 -18.43 8.14
CA ASN A 192 11.14 -17.81 6.81
C ASN A 192 10.12 -16.66 6.72
N THR A 193 10.25 -15.86 5.67
CA THR A 193 9.28 -14.84 5.30
C THR A 193 8.87 -15.01 3.84
N TYR A 194 7.57 -14.91 3.62
CA TYR A 194 6.94 -15.01 2.30
C TYR A 194 6.29 -13.68 1.95
N ILE A 195 6.68 -13.10 0.82
CA ILE A 195 6.06 -11.87 0.30
C ILE A 195 5.07 -12.26 -0.79
N PHE A 196 3.88 -11.68 -0.80
CA PHE A 196 2.86 -12.04 -1.77
C PHE A 196 2.08 -10.86 -2.32
N ALA A 197 1.54 -11.03 -3.51
CA ALA A 197 0.52 -10.18 -4.09
C ALA A 197 -0.50 -11.03 -4.85
N THR A 198 -1.78 -10.78 -4.60
CA THR A 198 -2.87 -11.32 -5.42
C THR A 198 -3.70 -10.18 -5.97
N ASN A 199 -4.16 -10.38 -7.20
CA ASN A 199 -5.09 -9.49 -7.86
C ASN A 199 -6.19 -10.30 -8.56
N ILE A 200 -7.41 -9.82 -8.45
CA ILE A 200 -8.60 -10.37 -9.12
C ILE A 200 -9.29 -9.29 -9.95
N GLN A 201 -9.80 -9.67 -11.11
CA GLN A 201 -10.56 -8.82 -12.05
C GLN A 201 -11.84 -9.52 -12.51
#